data_2f455f8a6951546b35a8e7d3c601feaf
#
_entry.id   2f455f8a6951546b35a8e7d3c601feaf
#
_cell.length_a   1.000
_cell.length_b   1.000
_cell.length_c   1.000
_cell.angle_alpha   90.00
_cell.angle_beta   90.00
_cell.angle_gamma   90.00
#
_symmetry.space_group_name_H-M   'P 1'
#
loop_
_entity.id
_entity.type
_entity.pdbx_description
1 polymer ?
#
loop_
_entity_poly.entity_id
_entity_poly.type
_entity_poly.pdbx_seq_one_letter_code
_entity_poly.pdbx_strand_id
1 'polypeptide(L)'
;MKTFTMAAAATAMMMAGAVQAHTVKVGYMTTLSGSGGIIGKQMQNAVNLAMEHTGGTLGGMDAEVIFADDQRKPDVAKQLANRLVKSDRVDVIAGVIWSNLLMAIHKPVTRSGTLLIGSNAGPSPLAGKDCHKNFVSMSWQNDQTPEGMGKYMQDAGVKSVYLVAPNYQAGKDMMSGFKRHYKGEVVAEVYTKLGQSDFQAELSTLRASRPEATFVFQPGGMGINFVKQWHQAGMEQVSKLYTVFTVDNLSLPALKETALGVVSTQTWSPDLDNEINRRFVADYKAKFGGYPSFYAAQAYDTMMAIDHAIAKAGSSDTEAMRAVLAEGGIPTTRGPLAMNSNQFPIQNVYLREAVLDADSMATTRITGTVFENHADAYAKDCQF
;
A
#
# COMPACT_ATOMS: atom_id res chain seq x y z
N MET A 1 -82.42 -7.60 -37.85
CA MET A 1 -81.32 -8.43 -37.29
C MET A 1 -80.06 -7.58 -37.39
N LYS A 2 -79.58 -7.09 -36.26
CA LYS A 2 -78.36 -6.25 -36.16
C LYS A 2 -77.36 -7.11 -35.46
N THR A 3 -76.31 -7.53 -36.14
CA THR A 3 -75.18 -8.26 -35.62
C THR A 3 -74.18 -7.33 -34.96
N PHE A 4 -73.94 -7.45 -33.63
CA PHE A 4 -72.89 -6.78 -32.89
C PHE A 4 -71.60 -7.61 -32.97
N THR A 5 -70.56 -7.03 -33.52
CA THR A 5 -69.22 -7.56 -33.54
C THR A 5 -68.45 -7.00 -32.31
N MET A 6 -68.16 -7.83 -31.33
CA MET A 6 -67.30 -7.50 -30.21
C MET A 6 -65.82 -7.61 -30.66
N ALA A 7 -65.11 -6.47 -30.65
CA ALA A 7 -63.67 -6.46 -30.80
C ALA A 7 -62.99 -6.62 -29.42
N ALA A 8 -62.32 -7.75 -29.22
CA ALA A 8 -61.49 -8.00 -28.02
C ALA A 8 -60.12 -7.31 -28.20
N ALA A 9 -59.87 -6.23 -27.47
CA ALA A 9 -58.56 -5.63 -27.39
C ALA A 9 -57.69 -6.42 -26.40
N ALA A 10 -56.70 -7.19 -26.90
CA ALA A 10 -55.70 -7.82 -26.09
C ALA A 10 -54.62 -6.82 -25.68
N THR A 11 -54.66 -6.37 -24.42
CA THR A 11 -53.58 -5.54 -23.82
C THR A 11 -52.42 -6.43 -23.42
N ALA A 12 -51.37 -6.44 -24.24
CA ALA A 12 -50.09 -7.10 -23.88
C ALA A 12 -49.38 -6.20 -22.83
N MET A 13 -49.46 -6.56 -21.56
CA MET A 13 -48.58 -6.03 -20.52
C MET A 13 -47.17 -6.53 -20.78
N MET A 14 -46.31 -5.67 -21.30
CA MET A 14 -44.85 -5.88 -21.24
C MET A 14 -44.43 -5.76 -19.78
N MET A 15 -44.22 -6.88 -19.11
CA MET A 15 -43.43 -6.90 -17.85
C MET A 15 -41.98 -6.64 -18.25
N ALA A 16 -41.57 -5.35 -18.22
CA ALA A 16 -40.17 -5.01 -18.15
C ALA A 16 -39.67 -5.50 -16.78
N GLY A 17 -39.11 -6.70 -16.73
CA GLY A 17 -38.37 -7.17 -15.57
C GLY A 17 -37.27 -6.15 -15.32
N ALA A 18 -37.34 -5.43 -14.18
CA ALA A 18 -36.22 -4.61 -13.73
C ALA A 18 -35.03 -5.56 -13.54
N VAL A 19 -34.09 -5.52 -14.49
CA VAL A 19 -32.77 -6.13 -14.27
C VAL A 19 -32.18 -5.35 -13.12
N GLN A 20 -32.14 -5.98 -11.94
CA GLN A 20 -31.50 -5.38 -10.77
C GLN A 20 -30.03 -5.16 -11.14
N ALA A 21 -29.61 -3.89 -11.23
CA ALA A 21 -28.24 -3.57 -11.56
C ALA A 21 -27.29 -4.23 -10.54
N HIS A 22 -26.23 -4.83 -11.01
CA HIS A 22 -25.22 -5.44 -10.13
C HIS A 22 -24.54 -4.35 -9.28
N THR A 23 -24.53 -4.54 -7.96
CA THR A 23 -23.77 -3.71 -7.05
C THR A 23 -22.36 -4.29 -6.89
N VAL A 24 -21.35 -3.50 -7.23
CA VAL A 24 -19.93 -3.89 -7.08
C VAL A 24 -19.60 -4.00 -5.60
N LYS A 25 -19.09 -5.15 -5.16
CA LYS A 25 -18.70 -5.38 -3.77
C LYS A 25 -17.19 -5.49 -3.66
N VAL A 26 -16.58 -4.61 -2.86
CA VAL A 26 -15.15 -4.62 -2.54
C VAL A 26 -14.96 -5.07 -1.10
N GLY A 27 -14.33 -6.22 -0.88
CA GLY A 27 -13.89 -6.65 0.44
C GLY A 27 -12.55 -6.00 0.77
N TYR A 28 -12.53 -4.95 1.60
CA TYR A 28 -11.28 -4.25 1.95
C TYR A 28 -10.71 -4.77 3.26
N MET A 29 -9.65 -5.59 3.17
CA MET A 29 -8.97 -6.19 4.32
C MET A 29 -7.83 -5.30 4.81
N THR A 30 -7.85 -4.95 6.09
CA THR A 30 -6.78 -4.16 6.72
C THR A 30 -6.76 -4.41 8.22
N THR A 31 -5.67 -4.07 8.90
CA THR A 31 -5.57 -4.19 10.35
C THR A 31 -6.15 -2.93 11.01
N LEU A 32 -7.30 -3.03 11.66
CA LEU A 32 -7.96 -1.90 12.33
C LEU A 32 -7.74 -1.90 13.85
N SER A 33 -7.18 -2.97 14.40
CA SER A 33 -6.96 -3.16 15.83
C SER A 33 -5.48 -3.33 16.20
N GLY A 34 -5.15 -3.15 17.49
CA GLY A 34 -3.79 -3.29 18.01
C GLY A 34 -2.79 -2.26 17.47
N SER A 35 -1.50 -2.56 17.55
CA SER A 35 -0.41 -1.63 17.16
C SER A 35 -0.34 -1.34 15.65
N GLY A 36 -0.99 -2.14 14.82
CA GLY A 36 -1.15 -1.90 13.38
C GLY A 36 -2.35 -1.04 13.02
N GLY A 37 -3.28 -0.83 13.94
CA GLY A 37 -4.55 -0.14 13.70
C GLY A 37 -4.41 1.29 13.19
N ILE A 38 -3.34 1.98 13.57
CA ILE A 38 -3.05 3.34 13.08
C ILE A 38 -2.86 3.36 11.55
N ILE A 39 -2.22 2.34 10.97
CA ILE A 39 -2.07 2.21 9.51
C ILE A 39 -3.44 1.94 8.88
N GLY A 40 -4.16 0.94 9.36
CA GLY A 40 -5.46 0.55 8.82
C GLY A 40 -6.48 1.67 8.87
N LYS A 41 -6.44 2.50 9.93
CA LYS A 41 -7.34 3.66 10.04
C LYS A 41 -7.10 4.70 8.95
N GLN A 42 -5.83 4.99 8.63
CA GLN A 42 -5.52 5.89 7.52
C GLN A 42 -5.93 5.31 6.16
N MET A 43 -5.74 4.00 5.95
CA MET A 43 -6.22 3.32 4.75
C MET A 43 -7.75 3.37 4.65
N GLN A 44 -8.48 3.09 5.75
CA GLN A 44 -9.95 3.19 5.79
C GLN A 44 -10.44 4.60 5.47
N ASN A 45 -9.80 5.62 6.03
CA ASN A 45 -10.11 7.02 5.74
C ASN A 45 -9.95 7.33 4.25
N ALA A 46 -8.88 6.86 3.63
CA ALA A 46 -8.60 7.08 2.21
C ALA A 46 -9.55 6.31 1.28
N VAL A 47 -9.94 5.09 1.64
CA VAL A 47 -10.99 4.33 0.92
C VAL A 47 -12.32 5.07 0.97
N ASN A 48 -12.73 5.56 2.15
CA ASN A 48 -13.96 6.34 2.28
C ASN A 48 -13.91 7.64 1.45
N LEU A 49 -12.75 8.32 1.43
CA LEU A 49 -12.56 9.51 0.61
C LEU A 49 -12.64 9.20 -0.90
N ALA A 50 -12.06 8.07 -1.33
CA ALA A 50 -12.18 7.62 -2.72
C ALA A 50 -13.63 7.37 -3.11
N MET A 51 -14.41 6.69 -2.25
CA MET A 51 -15.83 6.45 -2.48
C MET A 51 -16.65 7.75 -2.54
N GLU A 52 -16.29 8.77 -1.75
CA GLU A 52 -16.91 10.10 -1.87
C GLU A 52 -16.56 10.77 -3.19
N HIS A 53 -15.30 10.68 -3.63
CA HIS A 53 -14.84 11.27 -4.89
C HIS A 53 -15.50 10.64 -6.12
N THR A 54 -15.91 9.37 -6.01
CA THR A 54 -16.64 8.63 -7.06
C THR A 54 -18.17 8.70 -6.90
N GLY A 55 -18.68 9.44 -5.91
CA GLY A 55 -20.11 9.55 -5.65
C GLY A 55 -20.78 8.25 -5.18
N GLY A 56 -20.01 7.36 -4.51
CA GLY A 56 -20.50 6.08 -4.03
C GLY A 56 -20.58 4.98 -5.09
N THR A 57 -20.02 5.23 -6.27
CA THR A 57 -20.01 4.26 -7.39
C THR A 57 -18.58 3.82 -7.72
N LEU A 58 -18.43 2.72 -8.45
CA LEU A 58 -17.18 2.30 -9.07
C LEU A 58 -17.44 1.98 -10.54
N GLY A 59 -16.76 2.69 -11.44
CA GLY A 59 -16.99 2.58 -12.88
C GLY A 59 -18.43 2.95 -13.30
N GLY A 60 -19.10 3.80 -12.51
CA GLY A 60 -20.50 4.20 -12.73
C GLY A 60 -21.53 3.16 -12.24
N MET A 61 -21.10 2.05 -11.63
CA MET A 61 -21.97 1.05 -11.00
C MET A 61 -22.07 1.32 -9.50
N ASP A 62 -23.24 1.11 -8.89
CA ASP A 62 -23.40 1.17 -7.43
C ASP A 62 -22.36 0.30 -6.75
N ALA A 63 -21.78 0.77 -5.65
CA ALA A 63 -20.70 0.03 -4.99
C ALA A 63 -20.83 0.00 -3.46
N GLU A 64 -20.39 -1.12 -2.89
CA GLU A 64 -20.32 -1.37 -1.46
C GLU A 64 -18.90 -1.76 -1.06
N VAL A 65 -18.38 -1.16 0.02
CA VAL A 65 -17.09 -1.54 0.62
C VAL A 65 -17.30 -2.23 1.95
N ILE A 66 -16.89 -3.50 2.04
CA ILE A 66 -16.97 -4.32 3.25
C ILE A 66 -15.59 -4.33 3.93
N PHE A 67 -15.42 -3.56 5.00
CA PHE A 67 -14.18 -3.56 5.76
C PHE A 67 -14.03 -4.81 6.61
N ALA A 68 -12.81 -5.40 6.61
CA ALA A 68 -12.49 -6.60 7.36
C ALA A 68 -11.20 -6.40 8.16
N ASP A 69 -11.29 -6.44 9.51
CA ASP A 69 -10.15 -6.32 10.42
C ASP A 69 -9.41 -7.66 10.56
N ASP A 70 -8.25 -7.77 9.96
CA ASP A 70 -7.40 -8.97 10.00
C ASP A 70 -6.67 -9.16 11.35
N GLN A 71 -6.72 -8.17 12.26
CA GLN A 71 -6.09 -8.17 13.58
C GLN A 71 -4.58 -8.49 13.54
N ARG A 72 -3.95 -8.40 12.37
CA ARG A 72 -2.58 -8.84 12.10
C ARG A 72 -2.35 -10.35 12.37
N LYS A 73 -3.41 -11.18 12.22
CA LYS A 73 -3.36 -12.63 12.45
C LYS A 73 -3.63 -13.39 11.14
N PRO A 74 -2.69 -14.25 10.67
CA PRO A 74 -2.87 -14.99 9.43
C PRO A 74 -4.13 -15.86 9.39
N ASP A 75 -4.49 -16.49 10.51
CA ASP A 75 -5.67 -17.35 10.55
C ASP A 75 -6.98 -16.54 10.49
N VAL A 76 -7.02 -15.36 11.12
CA VAL A 76 -8.15 -14.43 10.99
C VAL A 76 -8.26 -13.94 9.54
N ALA A 77 -7.13 -13.55 8.91
CA ALA A 77 -7.12 -13.14 7.51
C ALA A 77 -7.66 -14.22 6.57
N LYS A 78 -7.28 -15.50 6.77
CA LYS A 78 -7.83 -16.64 5.99
C LYS A 78 -9.33 -16.80 6.17
N GLN A 79 -9.82 -16.72 7.41
CA GLN A 79 -11.26 -16.82 7.71
C GLN A 79 -12.05 -15.69 7.05
N LEU A 80 -11.54 -14.45 7.15
CA LEU A 80 -12.16 -13.28 6.53
C LEU A 80 -12.17 -13.38 5.01
N ALA A 81 -11.05 -13.76 4.39
CA ALA A 81 -10.97 -13.95 2.95
C ALA A 81 -11.97 -15.01 2.46
N ASN A 82 -12.09 -16.12 3.18
CA ASN A 82 -13.05 -17.17 2.87
C ASN A 82 -14.52 -16.68 2.99
N ARG A 83 -14.84 -15.87 4.02
CA ARG A 83 -16.15 -15.25 4.19
C ARG A 83 -16.45 -14.28 3.03
N LEU A 84 -15.51 -13.37 2.73
CA LEU A 84 -15.67 -12.38 1.66
C LEU A 84 -15.93 -13.05 0.30
N VAL A 85 -15.21 -14.13 -0.02
CA VAL A 85 -15.38 -14.88 -1.28
C VAL A 85 -16.69 -15.66 -1.29
N LYS A 86 -16.98 -16.46 -0.25
CA LYS A 86 -18.08 -17.45 -0.31
C LYS A 86 -19.42 -16.94 0.18
N SER A 87 -19.41 -16.09 1.23
CA SER A 87 -20.64 -15.62 1.87
C SER A 87 -21.04 -14.23 1.34
N ASP A 88 -20.09 -13.29 1.37
CA ASP A 88 -20.33 -11.91 0.94
C ASP A 88 -20.31 -11.78 -0.59
N ARG A 89 -19.64 -12.73 -1.29
CA ARG A 89 -19.52 -12.82 -2.75
C ARG A 89 -19.01 -11.51 -3.35
N VAL A 90 -17.88 -11.05 -2.82
CA VAL A 90 -17.24 -9.82 -3.31
C VAL A 90 -16.66 -10.01 -4.70
N ASP A 91 -16.72 -8.98 -5.54
CA ASP A 91 -16.07 -8.95 -6.86
C ASP A 91 -14.55 -8.83 -6.75
N VAL A 92 -14.09 -8.05 -5.76
CA VAL A 92 -12.68 -7.77 -5.51
C VAL A 92 -12.37 -7.91 -4.03
N ILE A 93 -11.23 -8.52 -3.69
CA ILE A 93 -10.59 -8.34 -2.37
C ILE A 93 -9.43 -7.38 -2.55
N ALA A 94 -9.42 -6.29 -1.79
CA ALA A 94 -8.36 -5.28 -1.80
C ALA A 94 -7.75 -5.09 -0.40
N GLY A 95 -6.59 -4.46 -0.34
CA GLY A 95 -5.98 -4.08 0.92
C GLY A 95 -4.73 -4.88 1.28
N VAL A 96 -4.69 -5.29 2.52
CA VAL A 96 -3.65 -6.08 3.21
C VAL A 96 -2.34 -5.33 3.43
N ILE A 97 -2.09 -5.00 4.71
CA ILE A 97 -0.87 -4.29 5.12
C ILE A 97 0.35 -5.20 5.16
N TRP A 98 0.20 -6.43 5.67
CA TRP A 98 1.30 -7.30 6.09
C TRP A 98 1.57 -8.41 5.07
N SER A 99 2.83 -8.57 4.67
CA SER A 99 3.24 -9.55 3.67
C SER A 99 2.91 -11.00 4.07
N ASN A 100 3.04 -11.36 5.33
CA ASN A 100 2.67 -12.69 5.83
C ASN A 100 1.16 -12.96 5.74
N LEU A 101 0.32 -11.93 5.89
CA LEU A 101 -1.14 -12.05 5.73
C LEU A 101 -1.51 -12.17 4.25
N LEU A 102 -0.94 -11.31 3.40
CA LEU A 102 -1.17 -11.38 1.95
C LEU A 102 -0.76 -12.75 1.40
N MET A 103 0.40 -13.26 1.77
CA MET A 103 0.84 -14.61 1.38
C MET A 103 -0.11 -15.71 1.87
N ALA A 104 -0.71 -15.54 3.06
CA ALA A 104 -1.64 -16.53 3.62
C ALA A 104 -2.98 -16.61 2.86
N ILE A 105 -3.45 -15.50 2.28
CA ILE A 105 -4.72 -15.44 1.55
C ILE A 105 -4.57 -15.49 0.03
N HIS A 106 -3.38 -15.25 -0.50
CA HIS A 106 -3.13 -15.12 -1.94
C HIS A 106 -3.66 -16.33 -2.74
N LYS A 107 -3.14 -17.54 -2.45
CA LYS A 107 -3.54 -18.75 -3.19
C LYS A 107 -5.03 -19.07 -3.06
N PRO A 108 -5.65 -19.08 -1.86
CA PRO A 108 -7.08 -19.36 -1.75
C PRO A 108 -7.97 -18.33 -2.46
N VAL A 109 -7.64 -17.03 -2.43
CA VAL A 109 -8.43 -16.00 -3.11
C VAL A 109 -8.26 -16.06 -4.62
N THR A 110 -7.03 -16.05 -5.12
CA THR A 110 -6.77 -16.02 -6.57
C THR A 110 -7.27 -17.27 -7.29
N ARG A 111 -7.21 -18.45 -6.63
CA ARG A 111 -7.74 -19.70 -7.18
C ARG A 111 -9.27 -19.80 -7.14
N SER A 112 -9.95 -19.02 -6.34
CA SER A 112 -11.43 -18.94 -6.38
C SER A 112 -11.95 -18.17 -7.59
N GLY A 113 -11.06 -17.50 -8.34
CA GLY A 113 -11.43 -16.64 -9.44
C GLY A 113 -11.59 -15.17 -9.05
N THR A 114 -11.57 -14.84 -7.75
CA THR A 114 -11.70 -13.46 -7.26
C THR A 114 -10.41 -12.66 -7.52
N LEU A 115 -10.56 -11.41 -7.97
CA LEU A 115 -9.43 -10.48 -8.13
C LEU A 115 -8.93 -10.05 -6.75
N LEU A 116 -7.62 -10.19 -6.53
CA LEU A 116 -6.93 -9.74 -5.32
C LEU A 116 -6.04 -8.55 -5.66
N ILE A 117 -6.29 -7.39 -5.04
CA ILE A 117 -5.50 -6.17 -5.28
C ILE A 117 -4.74 -5.80 -4.01
N GLY A 118 -3.41 -5.86 -4.07
CA GLY A 118 -2.53 -5.46 -2.97
C GLY A 118 -2.43 -3.94 -2.87
N SER A 119 -2.88 -3.36 -1.75
CA SER A 119 -2.78 -1.91 -1.49
C SER A 119 -1.50 -1.52 -0.75
N ASN A 120 -0.76 -2.47 -0.15
CA ASN A 120 0.49 -2.18 0.55
C ASN A 120 1.50 -3.32 0.46
N ALA A 121 1.18 -4.52 0.96
CA ALA A 121 2.12 -5.64 0.97
C ALA A 121 2.52 -6.06 -0.46
N GLY A 122 3.82 -6.14 -0.73
CA GLY A 122 4.38 -6.56 -2.01
C GLY A 122 5.48 -7.61 -1.86
N PRO A 123 5.23 -8.79 -1.22
CA PRO A 123 6.27 -9.77 -0.92
C PRO A 123 6.88 -10.35 -2.19
N SER A 124 8.21 -10.53 -2.18
CA SER A 124 8.99 -11.03 -3.31
C SER A 124 8.49 -12.36 -3.90
N PRO A 125 8.00 -13.37 -3.13
CA PRO A 125 7.46 -14.57 -3.75
C PRO A 125 6.27 -14.33 -4.67
N LEU A 126 5.40 -13.34 -4.35
CA LEU A 126 4.23 -13.03 -5.17
C LEU A 126 4.55 -12.20 -6.41
N ALA A 127 5.70 -11.53 -6.43
CA ALA A 127 6.23 -10.87 -7.62
C ALA A 127 6.95 -11.83 -8.58
N GLY A 128 7.41 -12.98 -8.04
CA GLY A 128 8.15 -14.01 -8.79
C GLY A 128 7.40 -15.34 -8.84
N LYS A 129 8.02 -16.40 -8.33
CA LYS A 129 7.61 -17.82 -8.49
C LYS A 129 6.19 -18.16 -8.03
N ASP A 130 5.60 -17.40 -7.12
CA ASP A 130 4.25 -17.62 -6.63
C ASP A 130 3.26 -16.57 -7.20
N CYS A 131 3.62 -15.88 -8.28
CA CYS A 131 2.71 -14.93 -8.95
C CYS A 131 1.43 -15.62 -9.47
N HIS A 132 0.41 -14.84 -9.67
CA HIS A 132 -0.87 -15.34 -10.19
C HIS A 132 -1.60 -14.26 -10.97
N LYS A 133 -2.18 -14.60 -12.13
CA LYS A 133 -2.88 -13.65 -12.99
C LYS A 133 -4.00 -12.83 -12.29
N ASN A 134 -4.63 -13.38 -11.25
CA ASN A 134 -5.68 -12.70 -10.48
C ASN A 134 -5.13 -11.93 -9.27
N PHE A 135 -3.83 -11.63 -9.24
CA PHE A 135 -3.22 -10.75 -8.25
C PHE A 135 -2.59 -9.53 -8.93
N VAL A 136 -2.94 -8.34 -8.50
CA VAL A 136 -2.37 -7.06 -8.96
C VAL A 136 -1.89 -6.27 -7.75
N SER A 137 -0.69 -5.72 -7.80
CA SER A 137 -0.20 -4.79 -6.77
C SER A 137 -0.41 -3.35 -7.20
N MET A 138 -1.09 -2.55 -6.37
CA MET A 138 -1.22 -1.10 -6.55
C MET A 138 -0.23 -0.30 -5.69
N SER A 139 0.71 -0.99 -5.01
CA SER A 139 1.67 -0.37 -4.10
C SER A 139 3.10 -0.40 -4.66
N TRP A 140 3.80 -1.44 -4.41
CA TRP A 140 5.20 -1.70 -4.78
C TRP A 140 5.50 -3.20 -4.69
N GLN A 141 6.67 -3.59 -5.15
CA GLN A 141 7.35 -4.78 -4.65
C GLN A 141 8.26 -4.35 -3.48
N ASN A 142 8.31 -5.13 -2.41
CA ASN A 142 8.92 -4.73 -1.12
C ASN A 142 10.38 -4.26 -1.23
N ASP A 143 11.15 -4.77 -2.18
CA ASP A 143 12.57 -4.42 -2.35
C ASP A 143 12.76 -3.01 -2.94
N GLN A 144 11.81 -2.49 -3.73
CA GLN A 144 11.99 -1.28 -4.55
C GLN A 144 12.39 -0.04 -3.74
N THR A 145 11.72 0.21 -2.62
CA THR A 145 12.02 1.41 -1.81
C THR A 145 13.35 1.29 -1.07
N PRO A 146 13.72 0.15 -0.42
CA PRO A 146 15.04 0.00 0.18
C PRO A 146 16.17 -0.11 -0.85
N GLU A 147 15.94 -0.57 -2.09
CA GLU A 147 16.90 -0.45 -3.19
C GLU A 147 17.31 1.01 -3.40
N GLY A 148 16.33 1.91 -3.39
CA GLY A 148 16.61 3.35 -3.46
C GLY A 148 17.48 3.84 -2.30
N MET A 149 17.23 3.40 -1.07
CA MET A 149 18.07 3.80 0.06
C MET A 149 19.47 3.20 -0.03
N GLY A 150 19.58 1.92 -0.41
CA GLY A 150 20.88 1.28 -0.62
C GLY A 150 21.72 2.00 -1.70
N LYS A 151 21.08 2.39 -2.83
CA LYS A 151 21.74 3.17 -3.89
C LYS A 151 22.15 4.55 -3.37
N TYR A 152 21.24 5.27 -2.70
CA TYR A 152 21.54 6.60 -2.16
C TYR A 152 22.75 6.55 -1.21
N MET A 153 22.78 5.61 -0.26
CA MET A 153 23.90 5.48 0.67
C MET A 153 25.20 5.09 -0.04
N GLN A 154 25.13 4.22 -1.05
CA GLN A 154 26.29 3.87 -1.88
C GLN A 154 26.85 5.09 -2.59
N ASP A 155 26.00 5.87 -3.23
CA ASP A 155 26.41 7.08 -4.00
C ASP A 155 26.92 8.19 -3.09
N ALA A 156 26.37 8.29 -1.86
CA ALA A 156 26.83 9.22 -0.82
C ALA A 156 28.15 8.79 -0.14
N GLY A 157 28.68 7.61 -0.49
CA GLY A 157 29.95 7.13 0.05
C GLY A 157 29.89 6.64 1.51
N VAL A 158 28.69 6.31 2.03
CA VAL A 158 28.52 5.72 3.36
C VAL A 158 29.26 4.40 3.44
N LYS A 159 30.19 4.25 4.38
CA LYS A 159 31.10 3.11 4.45
C LYS A 159 30.60 1.95 5.27
N SER A 160 29.84 2.23 6.33
CA SER A 160 29.33 1.17 7.21
C SER A 160 27.88 1.43 7.63
N VAL A 161 27.07 0.38 7.67
CA VAL A 161 25.65 0.45 8.00
C VAL A 161 25.22 -0.65 8.97
N TYR A 162 24.33 -0.30 9.90
CA TYR A 162 23.60 -1.22 10.76
C TYR A 162 22.17 -1.35 10.26
N LEU A 163 21.67 -2.55 10.00
CA LEU A 163 20.36 -2.81 9.43
C LEU A 163 19.40 -3.34 10.49
N VAL A 164 18.18 -2.76 10.60
CA VAL A 164 17.14 -3.21 11.54
C VAL A 164 15.79 -3.36 10.85
N ALA A 165 15.20 -4.54 10.93
CA ALA A 165 13.83 -4.81 10.44
C ALA A 165 13.09 -5.84 11.32
N PRO A 166 11.75 -5.90 11.30
CA PRO A 166 11.03 -6.97 11.97
C PRO A 166 11.16 -8.29 11.19
N ASN A 167 11.20 -9.40 11.93
CA ASN A 167 11.40 -10.75 11.39
C ASN A 167 10.12 -11.30 10.75
N TYR A 168 9.85 -10.91 9.51
CA TYR A 168 8.80 -11.46 8.65
C TYR A 168 9.18 -11.23 7.17
N GLN A 169 8.35 -11.68 6.22
CA GLN A 169 8.74 -11.63 4.81
C GLN A 169 9.17 -10.21 4.35
N ALA A 170 8.38 -9.18 4.67
CA ALA A 170 8.76 -7.83 4.25
C ALA A 170 10.07 -7.35 4.88
N GLY A 171 10.36 -7.69 6.14
CA GLY A 171 11.65 -7.34 6.75
C GLY A 171 12.83 -7.96 6.00
N LYS A 172 12.70 -9.21 5.57
CA LYS A 172 13.72 -9.92 4.78
C LYS A 172 13.87 -9.29 3.38
N ASP A 173 12.75 -8.98 2.73
CA ASP A 173 12.74 -8.30 1.43
C ASP A 173 13.43 -6.93 1.53
N MET A 174 13.10 -6.12 2.56
CA MET A 174 13.70 -4.79 2.78
C MET A 174 15.23 -4.87 2.91
N MET A 175 15.74 -5.85 3.67
CA MET A 175 17.19 -6.05 3.82
C MET A 175 17.83 -6.53 2.53
N SER A 176 17.17 -7.41 1.80
CA SER A 176 17.64 -7.91 0.50
C SER A 176 17.70 -6.78 -0.52
N GLY A 177 16.64 -5.97 -0.64
CA GLY A 177 16.58 -4.83 -1.55
C GLY A 177 17.67 -3.81 -1.25
N PHE A 178 17.84 -3.43 0.02
CA PHE A 178 18.91 -2.51 0.41
C PHE A 178 20.30 -3.00 -0.04
N LYS A 179 20.63 -4.25 0.26
CA LYS A 179 21.95 -4.85 -0.07
C LYS A 179 22.16 -5.06 -1.57
N ARG A 180 21.11 -5.02 -2.38
CA ARG A 180 21.24 -5.14 -3.85
C ARG A 180 22.09 -4.02 -4.44
N HIS A 181 21.95 -2.82 -3.92
CA HIS A 181 22.67 -1.63 -4.39
C HIS A 181 23.75 -1.12 -3.43
N TYR A 182 23.67 -1.41 -2.14
CA TYR A 182 24.70 -1.06 -1.17
C TYR A 182 25.81 -2.11 -1.13
N LYS A 183 27.06 -1.66 -1.29
CA LYS A 183 28.26 -2.51 -1.31
C LYS A 183 29.29 -2.16 -0.22
N GLY A 184 28.96 -1.20 0.67
CA GLY A 184 29.73 -0.90 1.87
C GLY A 184 29.60 -2.00 2.92
N GLU A 185 30.22 -1.81 4.07
CA GLU A 185 30.20 -2.76 5.17
C GLU A 185 28.82 -2.82 5.84
N VAL A 186 28.24 -3.99 5.98
CA VAL A 186 27.07 -4.25 6.84
C VAL A 186 27.58 -4.78 8.17
N VAL A 187 27.73 -3.90 9.17
CA VAL A 187 28.28 -4.27 10.48
C VAL A 187 27.36 -5.18 11.27
N ALA A 188 26.06 -5.10 11.05
CA ALA A 188 25.07 -6.04 11.57
C ALA A 188 23.76 -5.96 10.77
N GLU A 189 23.03 -7.08 10.73
CA GLU A 189 21.67 -7.21 10.21
C GLU A 189 20.80 -7.84 11.29
N VAL A 190 19.93 -7.02 11.90
CA VAL A 190 19.17 -7.38 13.09
C VAL A 190 17.69 -7.49 12.77
N TYR A 191 17.11 -8.62 13.14
CA TYR A 191 15.68 -8.89 13.00
C TYR A 191 14.98 -8.86 14.36
N THR A 192 14.11 -7.87 14.57
CA THR A 192 13.30 -7.70 15.77
C THR A 192 12.02 -8.54 15.71
N LYS A 193 11.35 -8.72 16.83
CA LYS A 193 10.04 -9.37 16.81
C LYS A 193 9.00 -8.46 16.13
N LEU A 194 8.17 -9.03 15.25
CA LEU A 194 7.05 -8.28 14.64
C LEU A 194 6.07 -7.82 15.74
N GLY A 195 5.93 -6.50 15.89
CA GLY A 195 5.12 -5.88 16.95
C GLY A 195 5.91 -5.51 18.21
N GLN A 196 7.24 -5.60 18.17
CA GLN A 196 8.11 -5.15 19.27
C GLN A 196 7.90 -3.67 19.58
N SER A 197 7.95 -3.32 20.87
CA SER A 197 7.79 -1.94 21.34
C SER A 197 8.99 -1.42 22.14
N ASP A 198 9.88 -2.29 22.57
CA ASP A 198 11.11 -1.96 23.29
C ASP A 198 12.33 -2.35 22.46
N PHE A 199 13.23 -1.41 22.20
CA PHE A 199 14.41 -1.54 21.34
C PHE A 199 15.72 -1.25 22.06
N GLN A 200 15.71 -1.21 23.42
CA GLN A 200 16.91 -0.86 24.20
C GLN A 200 18.09 -1.82 23.95
N ALA A 201 17.81 -3.11 23.77
CA ALA A 201 18.83 -4.11 23.49
C ALA A 201 19.51 -3.87 22.13
N GLU A 202 18.69 -3.63 21.09
CA GLU A 202 19.18 -3.32 19.74
C GLU A 202 19.97 -2.02 19.71
N LEU A 203 19.47 -0.95 20.38
CA LEU A 203 20.15 0.34 20.46
C LEU A 203 21.49 0.23 21.24
N SER A 204 21.55 -0.59 22.28
CA SER A 204 22.79 -0.84 23.02
C SER A 204 23.84 -1.52 22.14
N THR A 205 23.46 -2.55 21.38
CA THR A 205 24.34 -3.25 20.44
C THR A 205 24.81 -2.31 19.32
N LEU A 206 23.90 -1.52 18.77
CA LEU A 206 24.20 -0.52 17.73
C LEU A 206 25.21 0.51 18.24
N ARG A 207 25.02 1.03 19.48
CA ARG A 207 25.95 1.95 20.12
C ARG A 207 27.35 1.38 20.22
N ALA A 208 27.47 0.09 20.56
CA ALA A 208 28.76 -0.57 20.66
C ALA A 208 29.47 -0.72 19.32
N SER A 209 28.71 -0.95 18.23
CA SER A 209 29.26 -1.16 16.89
C SER A 209 29.58 0.14 16.13
N ARG A 210 29.03 1.28 16.53
CA ARG A 210 29.31 2.63 15.97
C ARG A 210 29.33 2.70 14.45
N PRO A 211 28.26 2.27 13.75
CA PRO A 211 28.18 2.37 12.30
C PRO A 211 28.06 3.84 11.89
N GLU A 212 28.53 4.18 10.68
CA GLU A 212 28.33 5.50 10.10
C GLU A 212 26.83 5.82 9.91
N ALA A 213 26.07 4.83 9.46
CA ALA A 213 24.64 4.95 9.26
C ALA A 213 23.85 3.75 9.81
N THR A 214 22.59 4.00 10.13
CA THR A 214 21.61 2.97 10.51
C THR A 214 20.42 3.04 9.56
N PHE A 215 20.12 1.93 8.91
CA PHE A 215 18.93 1.76 8.07
C PHE A 215 17.85 0.99 8.83
N VAL A 216 16.66 1.57 8.90
CA VAL A 216 15.55 1.04 9.70
C VAL A 216 14.28 0.89 8.87
N PHE A 217 13.71 -0.31 8.95
CA PHE A 217 12.35 -0.61 8.57
C PHE A 217 11.55 -1.06 9.80
N GLN A 218 10.76 -0.18 10.39
CA GLN A 218 9.86 -0.46 11.53
C GLN A 218 8.52 0.23 11.28
N PRO A 219 7.52 -0.42 10.64
CA PRO A 219 6.27 0.23 10.24
C PRO A 219 5.33 0.50 11.41
N GLY A 220 4.58 1.61 11.31
CA GLY A 220 3.53 2.00 12.26
C GLY A 220 4.04 2.27 13.68
N GLY A 221 3.34 1.73 14.69
CA GLY A 221 3.69 1.93 16.10
C GLY A 221 5.08 1.43 16.49
N MET A 222 5.63 0.44 15.80
CA MET A 222 7.01 -0.02 16.00
C MET A 222 8.01 1.09 15.67
N GLY A 223 7.80 1.79 14.55
CA GLY A 223 8.64 2.90 14.11
C GLY A 223 8.59 4.09 15.06
N ILE A 224 7.39 4.45 15.52
CA ILE A 224 7.21 5.51 16.51
C ILE A 224 8.02 5.21 17.77
N ASN A 225 7.93 3.97 18.28
CA ASN A 225 8.65 3.57 19.49
C ASN A 225 10.18 3.52 19.25
N PHE A 226 10.62 3.01 18.09
CA PHE A 226 12.03 2.96 17.75
C PHE A 226 12.65 4.36 17.71
N VAL A 227 12.05 5.29 16.98
CA VAL A 227 12.58 6.66 16.82
C VAL A 227 12.57 7.43 18.14
N LYS A 228 11.52 7.27 18.97
CA LYS A 228 11.50 7.86 20.32
C LYS A 228 12.63 7.34 21.19
N GLN A 229 12.85 6.02 21.21
CA GLN A 229 13.94 5.42 22.00
C GLN A 229 15.31 5.74 21.41
N TRP A 230 15.44 5.84 20.09
CA TRP A 230 16.62 6.35 19.40
C TRP A 230 17.02 7.72 19.94
N HIS A 231 16.07 8.65 19.93
CA HIS A 231 16.29 10.01 20.42
C HIS A 231 16.61 10.05 21.92
N GLN A 232 15.81 9.36 22.75
CA GLN A 232 16.04 9.27 24.21
C GLN A 232 17.41 8.69 24.55
N ALA A 233 17.92 7.79 23.75
CA ALA A 233 19.24 7.21 23.90
C ALA A 233 20.36 8.10 23.32
N GLY A 234 20.08 9.25 22.71
CA GLY A 234 21.08 10.13 22.07
C GLY A 234 21.86 9.44 20.94
N MET A 235 21.15 8.60 20.16
CA MET A 235 21.78 7.81 19.10
C MET A 235 22.18 8.65 17.90
N GLU A 236 21.67 9.88 17.76
CA GLU A 236 22.08 10.86 16.75
C GLU A 236 23.57 11.20 16.83
N GLN A 237 24.18 11.08 18.02
CA GLN A 237 25.62 11.26 18.24
C GLN A 237 26.45 10.02 17.86
N VAL A 238 25.79 8.91 17.57
CA VAL A 238 26.45 7.63 17.30
C VAL A 238 26.39 7.25 15.83
N SER A 239 25.23 7.47 15.19
CA SER A 239 24.95 7.01 13.82
C SER A 239 23.87 7.86 13.17
N LYS A 240 23.93 8.07 11.86
CA LYS A 240 22.89 8.78 11.12
C LYS A 240 21.73 7.83 10.78
N LEU A 241 20.51 8.25 11.11
CA LEU A 241 19.30 7.47 10.90
C LEU A 241 18.74 7.67 9.49
N TYR A 242 18.51 6.55 8.79
CA TYR A 242 17.82 6.48 7.50
C TYR A 242 16.71 5.46 7.56
N THR A 243 15.58 5.73 6.90
CA THR A 243 14.41 4.87 7.08
C THR A 243 13.68 4.55 5.79
N VAL A 244 12.94 3.44 5.82
CA VAL A 244 11.80 3.19 4.93
C VAL A 244 10.58 2.83 5.78
N PHE A 245 9.40 3.37 5.47
CA PHE A 245 8.13 3.09 6.17
C PHE A 245 8.12 3.36 7.68
N THR A 246 9.14 3.97 8.23
CA THR A 246 9.32 4.20 9.68
C THR A 246 9.01 5.65 10.04
N VAL A 247 9.60 6.60 9.31
CA VAL A 247 9.34 8.03 9.43
C VAL A 247 8.59 8.51 8.20
N ASP A 248 7.34 8.88 8.39
CA ASP A 248 6.43 9.43 7.37
C ASP A 248 5.25 10.16 8.02
N ASN A 249 4.29 10.61 7.22
CA ASN A 249 3.13 11.37 7.69
C ASN A 249 2.20 10.59 8.66
N LEU A 250 2.34 9.25 8.76
CA LEU A 250 1.68 8.45 9.79
C LEU A 250 2.31 8.67 11.17
N SER A 251 3.65 8.67 11.23
CA SER A 251 4.43 8.69 12.47
C SER A 251 4.79 10.10 12.94
N LEU A 252 4.94 11.05 12.01
CA LEU A 252 5.35 12.43 12.29
C LEU A 252 4.49 13.16 13.33
N PRO A 253 3.15 13.03 13.39
CA PRO A 253 2.36 13.65 14.45
C PRO A 253 2.74 13.20 15.87
N ALA A 254 3.25 11.97 16.03
CA ALA A 254 3.70 11.42 17.31
C ALA A 254 5.19 11.62 17.58
N LEU A 255 5.99 11.85 16.54
CA LEU A 255 7.44 12.06 16.62
C LEU A 255 7.83 13.53 16.69
N LYS A 256 7.06 14.41 16.05
CA LYS A 256 7.29 15.86 16.03
C LYS A 256 8.73 16.18 15.63
N GLU A 257 9.36 17.09 16.37
CA GLU A 257 10.73 17.57 16.12
C GLU A 257 11.79 16.46 16.15
N THR A 258 11.54 15.35 16.88
CA THR A 258 12.53 14.26 17.01
C THR A 258 12.80 13.50 15.69
N ALA A 259 11.94 13.68 14.69
CA ALA A 259 12.12 13.06 13.39
C ALA A 259 12.50 14.04 12.28
N LEU A 260 12.62 15.34 12.56
CA LEU A 260 13.01 16.32 11.54
C LEU A 260 14.41 16.04 11.02
N GLY A 261 14.60 16.17 9.70
CA GLY A 261 15.85 15.87 9.03
C GLY A 261 16.09 14.37 8.77
N VAL A 262 15.22 13.47 9.25
CA VAL A 262 15.33 12.04 8.93
C VAL A 262 15.02 11.82 7.45
N VAL A 263 15.97 11.17 6.77
CA VAL A 263 15.88 10.87 5.35
C VAL A 263 15.23 9.49 5.15
N SER A 264 14.34 9.41 4.15
CA SER A 264 13.66 8.18 3.77
C SER A 264 13.54 8.04 2.24
N THR A 265 13.32 6.81 1.78
CA THR A 265 12.95 6.56 0.38
C THR A 265 11.53 6.03 0.28
N GLN A 266 10.79 6.47 -0.74
CA GLN A 266 9.41 6.06 -1.00
C GLN A 266 9.01 6.36 -2.44
N THR A 267 7.92 5.74 -2.90
CA THR A 267 7.35 5.94 -4.25
C THR A 267 6.33 7.08 -4.33
N TRP A 268 5.98 7.66 -3.19
CA TRP A 268 4.99 8.74 -3.06
C TRP A 268 5.38 9.74 -1.98
N SER A 269 4.95 10.99 -2.16
CA SER A 269 5.04 12.06 -1.15
C SER A 269 3.89 13.05 -1.35
N PRO A 270 3.42 13.75 -0.28
CA PRO A 270 2.30 14.70 -0.43
C PRO A 270 2.57 15.86 -1.38
N ASP A 271 3.82 16.17 -1.64
CA ASP A 271 4.26 17.24 -2.53
C ASP A 271 4.47 16.80 -4.00
N LEU A 272 4.05 15.59 -4.39
CA LEU A 272 4.02 15.19 -5.81
C LEU A 272 3.08 16.09 -6.60
N ASP A 273 3.62 16.70 -7.68
CA ASP A 273 2.91 17.70 -8.47
C ASP A 273 2.10 17.06 -9.60
N ASN A 274 0.93 16.51 -9.25
CA ASN A 274 -0.11 16.14 -10.19
C ASN A 274 -1.50 16.44 -9.60
N GLU A 275 -2.50 16.58 -10.45
CA GLU A 275 -3.85 17.02 -10.08
C GLU A 275 -4.52 16.09 -9.08
N ILE A 276 -4.42 14.77 -9.31
CA ILE A 276 -5.02 13.74 -8.45
C ILE A 276 -4.42 13.81 -7.05
N ASN A 277 -3.08 13.93 -6.96
CA ASN A 277 -2.40 14.03 -5.67
C ASN A 277 -2.74 15.31 -4.94
N ARG A 278 -2.74 16.47 -5.62
CA ARG A 278 -3.10 17.75 -4.99
C ARG A 278 -4.51 17.70 -4.41
N ARG A 279 -5.50 17.19 -5.17
CA ARG A 279 -6.87 17.01 -4.70
C ARG A 279 -6.93 16.05 -3.50
N PHE A 280 -6.34 14.86 -3.63
CA PHE A 280 -6.33 13.87 -2.57
C PHE A 280 -5.74 14.42 -1.26
N VAL A 281 -4.58 15.07 -1.32
CA VAL A 281 -3.90 15.63 -0.12
C VAL A 281 -4.72 16.74 0.50
N ALA A 282 -5.28 17.67 -0.31
CA ALA A 282 -6.10 18.76 0.19
C ALA A 282 -7.36 18.26 0.90
N ASP A 283 -8.11 17.37 0.25
CA ASP A 283 -9.38 16.88 0.78
C ASP A 283 -9.17 15.96 2.00
N TYR A 284 -8.08 15.16 1.99
CA TYR A 284 -7.70 14.36 3.14
C TYR A 284 -7.33 15.22 4.35
N LYS A 285 -6.51 16.26 4.16
CA LYS A 285 -6.15 17.23 5.23
C LYS A 285 -7.40 17.92 5.79
N ALA A 286 -8.27 18.43 4.91
CA ALA A 286 -9.48 19.12 5.31
C ALA A 286 -10.41 18.22 6.14
N LYS A 287 -10.52 16.94 5.77
CA LYS A 287 -11.45 16.01 6.41
C LYS A 287 -10.91 15.37 7.68
N PHE A 288 -9.60 15.05 7.72
CA PHE A 288 -9.00 14.25 8.80
C PHE A 288 -7.97 15.01 9.63
N GLY A 289 -7.71 16.28 9.34
CA GLY A 289 -6.90 17.19 10.17
C GLY A 289 -5.39 16.99 10.10
N GLY A 290 -4.87 16.23 9.09
CA GLY A 290 -3.45 15.98 8.95
C GLY A 290 -3.08 15.48 7.55
N TYR A 291 -1.78 15.44 7.26
CA TYR A 291 -1.31 14.87 5.99
C TYR A 291 -1.63 13.38 5.87
N PRO A 292 -2.07 12.91 4.68
CA PRO A 292 -2.16 11.48 4.42
C PRO A 292 -0.76 10.86 4.43
N SER A 293 -0.66 9.60 4.86
CA SER A 293 0.55 8.79 4.66
C SER A 293 0.56 8.15 3.27
N PHE A 294 1.69 7.58 2.88
CA PHE A 294 1.74 6.75 1.66
C PHE A 294 0.80 5.53 1.74
N TYR A 295 0.48 5.01 2.94
CA TYR A 295 -0.54 3.96 3.10
C TYR A 295 -1.93 4.44 2.70
N ALA A 296 -2.26 5.67 3.08
CA ALA A 296 -3.52 6.31 2.67
C ALA A 296 -3.55 6.54 1.15
N ALA A 297 -2.46 7.07 0.58
CA ALA A 297 -2.36 7.30 -0.87
C ALA A 297 -2.55 6.00 -1.67
N GLN A 298 -1.93 4.91 -1.26
CA GLN A 298 -2.08 3.61 -1.92
C GLN A 298 -3.47 3.00 -1.78
N ALA A 299 -4.12 3.19 -0.63
CA ALA A 299 -5.49 2.75 -0.44
C ALA A 299 -6.46 3.54 -1.33
N TYR A 300 -6.25 4.86 -1.44
CA TYR A 300 -6.98 5.72 -2.37
C TYR A 300 -6.75 5.29 -3.83
N ASP A 301 -5.50 5.15 -4.24
CA ASP A 301 -5.12 4.71 -5.59
C ASP A 301 -5.71 3.33 -5.93
N THR A 302 -5.81 2.42 -4.95
CA THR A 302 -6.43 1.11 -5.16
C THR A 302 -7.91 1.23 -5.52
N MET A 303 -8.66 2.07 -4.81
CA MET A 303 -10.08 2.29 -5.12
C MET A 303 -10.26 2.98 -6.47
N MET A 304 -9.42 3.98 -6.78
CA MET A 304 -9.46 4.66 -8.07
C MET A 304 -9.05 3.74 -9.23
N ALA A 305 -8.16 2.77 -8.97
CA ALA A 305 -7.81 1.74 -9.96
C ALA A 305 -8.96 0.76 -10.22
N ILE A 306 -9.73 0.38 -9.20
CA ILE A 306 -10.94 -0.43 -9.36
C ILE A 306 -11.99 0.35 -10.16
N ASP A 307 -12.22 1.61 -9.82
CA ASP A 307 -13.11 2.51 -10.55
C ASP A 307 -12.73 2.61 -12.03
N HIS A 308 -11.46 2.91 -12.30
CA HIS A 308 -10.91 2.98 -13.66
C HIS A 308 -11.07 1.67 -14.43
N ALA A 309 -10.77 0.53 -13.78
CA ALA A 309 -10.85 -0.78 -14.42
C ALA A 309 -12.28 -1.13 -14.82
N ILE A 310 -13.25 -0.91 -13.95
CA ILE A 310 -14.65 -1.17 -14.21
C ILE A 310 -15.18 -0.21 -15.29
N ALA A 311 -14.88 1.09 -15.19
CA ALA A 311 -15.30 2.08 -16.18
C ALA A 311 -14.81 1.74 -17.59
N LYS A 312 -13.53 1.33 -17.71
CA LYS A 312 -12.90 1.02 -18.99
C LYS A 312 -13.35 -0.34 -19.55
N ALA A 313 -13.55 -1.33 -18.67
CA ALA A 313 -14.03 -2.66 -19.05
C ALA A 313 -15.54 -2.69 -19.31
N GLY A 314 -16.31 -1.75 -18.74
CA GLY A 314 -17.79 -1.79 -18.73
C GLY A 314 -18.34 -2.96 -17.91
N SER A 315 -17.54 -3.54 -17.00
CA SER A 315 -17.88 -4.75 -16.24
C SER A 315 -17.03 -4.87 -14.98
N SER A 316 -17.58 -5.46 -13.91
CA SER A 316 -16.84 -5.89 -12.71
C SER A 316 -16.30 -7.31 -12.80
N ASP A 317 -16.36 -7.95 -13.99
CA ASP A 317 -15.76 -9.26 -14.21
C ASP A 317 -14.26 -9.26 -13.96
N THR A 318 -13.77 -10.27 -13.23
CA THR A 318 -12.36 -10.38 -12.83
C THR A 318 -11.39 -10.31 -14.01
N GLU A 319 -11.70 -11.02 -15.12
CA GLU A 319 -10.78 -11.06 -16.27
C GLU A 319 -10.77 -9.73 -17.02
N ALA A 320 -11.95 -9.11 -17.17
CA ALA A 320 -12.09 -7.80 -17.81
C ALA A 320 -11.34 -6.69 -17.01
N MET A 321 -11.55 -6.63 -15.69
CA MET A 321 -10.84 -5.68 -14.83
C MET A 321 -9.32 -5.92 -14.87
N ARG A 322 -8.89 -7.16 -14.74
CA ARG A 322 -7.47 -7.54 -14.77
C ARG A 322 -6.80 -7.13 -16.09
N ALA A 323 -7.46 -7.33 -17.21
CA ALA A 323 -6.93 -6.93 -18.53
C ALA A 323 -6.63 -5.43 -18.57
N VAL A 324 -7.57 -4.61 -18.09
CA VAL A 324 -7.39 -3.15 -18.01
C VAL A 324 -6.25 -2.77 -17.08
N LEU A 325 -6.17 -3.38 -15.90
CA LEU A 325 -5.10 -3.06 -14.93
C LEU A 325 -3.72 -3.47 -15.47
N ALA A 326 -3.62 -4.59 -16.19
CA ALA A 326 -2.37 -5.06 -16.78
C ALA A 326 -1.84 -4.16 -17.92
N GLU A 327 -2.71 -3.43 -18.63
CA GLU A 327 -2.31 -2.44 -19.64
C GLU A 327 -1.52 -1.27 -19.02
N GLY A 328 -1.73 -0.98 -17.72
CA GLY A 328 -1.14 0.19 -17.06
C GLY A 328 -1.79 1.50 -17.48
N GLY A 329 -1.08 2.61 -17.25
CA GLY A 329 -1.64 3.95 -17.47
C GLY A 329 -2.73 4.32 -16.48
N ILE A 330 -2.80 3.63 -15.33
CA ILE A 330 -3.82 3.80 -14.30
C ILE A 330 -3.63 5.18 -13.64
N PRO A 331 -4.66 6.04 -13.62
CA PRO A 331 -4.58 7.35 -12.94
C PRO A 331 -4.41 7.16 -11.43
N THR A 332 -3.33 7.71 -10.85
CA THR A 332 -3.04 7.60 -9.42
C THR A 332 -2.49 8.90 -8.84
N THR A 333 -2.39 8.97 -7.52
CA THR A 333 -1.70 10.05 -6.79
C THR A 333 -0.22 10.16 -7.15
N ARG A 334 0.36 9.11 -7.79
CA ARG A 334 1.74 9.06 -8.28
C ARG A 334 1.87 9.43 -9.77
N GLY A 335 0.79 9.85 -10.41
CA GLY A 335 0.65 10.00 -11.85
C GLY A 335 0.18 8.71 -12.52
N PRO A 336 0.23 8.63 -13.86
CA PRO A 336 -0.13 7.41 -14.59
C PRO A 336 0.79 6.25 -14.19
N LEU A 337 0.21 5.19 -13.61
CA LEU A 337 0.98 4.04 -13.11
C LEU A 337 1.20 3.01 -14.21
N ALA A 338 2.46 2.74 -14.54
CA ALA A 338 2.84 1.64 -15.43
C ALA A 338 2.91 0.32 -14.67
N MET A 339 2.56 -0.78 -15.35
CA MET A 339 2.56 -2.13 -14.78
C MET A 339 3.59 -3.01 -15.48
N ASN A 340 4.31 -3.81 -14.68
CA ASN A 340 5.23 -4.83 -15.19
C ASN A 340 4.47 -6.11 -15.55
N SER A 341 5.12 -7.03 -16.27
CA SER A 341 4.52 -8.30 -16.71
C SER A 341 4.00 -9.19 -15.57
N ASN A 342 4.52 -9.03 -14.37
CA ASN A 342 4.06 -9.70 -13.14
C ASN A 342 2.96 -8.93 -12.39
N GLN A 343 2.41 -7.87 -12.99
CA GLN A 343 1.36 -7.02 -12.41
C GLN A 343 1.79 -6.30 -11.12
N PHE A 344 3.08 -5.97 -11.01
CA PHE A 344 3.62 -5.03 -10.04
C PHE A 344 3.95 -3.69 -10.72
N PRO A 345 3.87 -2.54 -10.01
CA PRO A 345 4.08 -1.25 -10.63
C PRO A 345 5.54 -0.98 -10.99
N ILE A 346 5.73 -0.30 -12.13
CA ILE A 346 6.97 0.37 -12.52
C ILE A 346 6.80 1.83 -12.15
N GLN A 347 7.67 2.34 -11.26
CA GLN A 347 7.46 3.66 -10.67
C GLN A 347 8.75 4.32 -10.20
N ASN A 348 8.70 5.63 -9.95
CA ASN A 348 9.84 6.35 -9.40
C ASN A 348 10.04 6.03 -7.92
N VAL A 349 11.30 6.09 -7.48
CA VAL A 349 11.69 6.03 -6.07
C VAL A 349 12.32 7.36 -5.69
N TYR A 350 11.70 8.06 -4.77
CA TYR A 350 12.10 9.39 -4.32
C TYR A 350 12.88 9.31 -3.02
N LEU A 351 13.86 10.19 -2.89
CA LEU A 351 14.46 10.55 -1.61
C LEU A 351 13.59 11.62 -0.98
N ARG A 352 13.27 11.46 0.31
CA ARG A 352 12.43 12.39 1.06
C ARG A 352 13.06 12.72 2.40
N GLU A 353 12.75 13.89 2.91
CA GLU A 353 13.16 14.34 4.23
C GLU A 353 11.94 14.75 5.06
N ALA A 354 11.97 14.48 6.35
CA ALA A 354 10.96 14.96 7.29
C ALA A 354 11.22 16.44 7.61
N VAL A 355 10.24 17.29 7.33
CA VAL A 355 10.34 18.75 7.45
C VAL A 355 9.09 19.34 8.12
N LEU A 356 9.15 20.62 8.50
CA LEU A 356 7.95 21.40 8.79
C LEU A 356 7.47 22.12 7.51
N ASP A 357 6.16 22.15 7.29
CA ASP A 357 5.57 22.99 6.27
C ASP A 357 5.43 24.46 6.75
N ALA A 358 4.83 25.33 5.90
CA ALA A 358 4.63 26.75 6.22
C ALA A 358 3.74 26.99 7.45
N ASP A 359 2.85 26.03 7.77
CA ASP A 359 1.95 26.06 8.92
C ASP A 359 2.56 25.38 10.16
N SER A 360 3.88 25.08 10.14
CA SER A 360 4.60 24.35 11.18
C SER A 360 4.07 22.92 11.42
N MET A 361 3.44 22.32 10.42
CA MET A 361 2.99 20.94 10.48
C MET A 361 4.10 20.02 9.93
N ALA A 362 4.43 18.97 10.66
CA ALA A 362 5.44 18.02 10.23
C ALA A 362 4.91 17.18 9.04
N THR A 363 5.73 17.09 7.99
CA THR A 363 5.43 16.35 6.75
C THR A 363 6.71 15.81 6.12
N THR A 364 6.58 15.06 5.04
CA THR A 364 7.73 14.66 4.20
C THR A 364 7.77 15.49 2.93
N ARG A 365 8.98 15.82 2.45
CA ARG A 365 9.21 16.52 1.19
C ARG A 365 10.21 15.77 0.35
N ILE A 366 9.98 15.71 -0.96
CA ILE A 366 10.91 15.16 -1.94
C ILE A 366 12.15 16.06 -2.03
N THR A 367 13.32 15.46 -1.89
CA THR A 367 14.62 16.12 -2.04
C THR A 367 15.39 15.63 -3.27
N GLY A 368 14.93 14.56 -3.91
CA GLY A 368 15.52 14.01 -5.13
C GLY A 368 14.80 12.77 -5.63
N THR A 369 15.14 12.36 -6.85
CA THR A 369 14.72 11.09 -7.43
C THR A 369 15.92 10.15 -7.45
N VAL A 370 15.79 8.97 -6.84
CA VAL A 370 16.87 7.96 -6.80
C VAL A 370 16.78 7.02 -7.99
N PHE A 371 15.57 6.60 -8.32
CA PHE A 371 15.27 5.81 -9.51
C PHE A 371 14.09 6.41 -10.27
N GLU A 372 14.18 6.42 -11.58
CA GLU A 372 13.07 6.69 -12.49
C GLU A 372 12.60 5.39 -13.12
N ASN A 373 11.27 5.20 -13.21
CA ASN A 373 10.64 4.02 -13.82
C ASN A 373 11.25 2.69 -13.32
N HIS A 374 11.41 2.56 -12.02
CA HIS A 374 12.05 1.41 -11.41
C HIS A 374 11.11 0.21 -11.37
N ALA A 375 11.49 -0.86 -12.04
CA ALA A 375 10.81 -2.15 -12.05
C ALA A 375 11.38 -3.07 -10.96
N ASP A 376 10.57 -4.02 -10.49
CA ASP A 376 11.04 -5.03 -9.55
C ASP A 376 11.99 -6.06 -10.22
N ALA A 377 12.78 -6.75 -9.40
CA ALA A 377 13.78 -7.70 -9.86
C ALA A 377 13.23 -9.10 -10.18
N TYR A 378 11.94 -9.36 -9.89
CA TYR A 378 11.36 -10.71 -9.88
C TYR A 378 10.44 -11.03 -11.06
N ALA A 379 10.08 -10.05 -11.90
CA ALA A 379 9.16 -10.25 -13.02
C ALA A 379 9.58 -11.38 -13.97
N LYS A 380 10.89 -11.59 -14.16
CA LYS A 380 11.44 -12.69 -14.98
C LYS A 380 11.15 -14.07 -14.44
N ASP A 381 10.87 -14.19 -13.13
CA ASP A 381 10.59 -15.45 -12.44
C ASP A 381 9.09 -15.75 -12.33
N CYS A 382 8.24 -14.83 -12.83
CA CYS A 382 6.79 -14.96 -12.87
C CYS A 382 6.33 -15.59 -14.18
N GLN A 383 5.50 -16.64 -14.07
CA GLN A 383 4.88 -17.33 -15.21
C GLN A 383 3.41 -17.59 -14.90
N PHE A 384 2.46 -16.92 -15.62
CA PHE A 384 1.03 -17.15 -15.57
C PHE A 384 0.32 -16.88 -16.89
#